data_9e24eb4881081cea77e0bf385446bc04
#
_entry.id   9e24eb4881081cea77e0bf385446bc04
#
_cell.length_a   1.000
_cell.length_b   1.000
_cell.length_c   1.000
_cell.angle_alpha   90.00
_cell.angle_beta   90.00
_cell.angle_gamma   90.00
#
_symmetry.space_group_name_H-M   'P 1'
#
loop_
_entity.id
_entity.type
_entity.pdbx_description
1 polymer ?
#
loop_
_entity_poly.entity_id
_entity_poly.type
_entity_poly.pdbx_seq_one_letter_code
_entity_poly.pdbx_strand_id
1 'polypeptide(L)'
;DVVEKIRTFEISKRVSIISLAVILVIYIGLTVPELSIDESSLWSDYDAVLIPALEIWPFGESDDVYVQEQNDRYVRMFLLDVSLDIFQNIKILPFIASILIVVFTYLVTVQFCQKRFAGIIAVIVLLQCYTFLKFDTTAVYENFWVLFFLISLYVIEKKWFLSPIFYILAFYTKAYVAPFFLLTLFTTYRSQISRKTKIAIL
;
A
#
# COMPACT_ATOMS: atom_id res chain seq x y z
N ASP A 1 8.78 -35.38 -6.57
CA ASP A 1 9.67 -34.27 -6.25
C ASP A 1 8.97 -33.30 -5.31
N VAL A 2 9.69 -32.84 -4.26
CA VAL A 2 9.14 -31.91 -3.25
C VAL A 2 8.69 -30.60 -3.91
N VAL A 3 9.45 -30.10 -4.88
CA VAL A 3 9.15 -28.87 -5.62
C VAL A 3 7.83 -29.00 -6.38
N GLU A 4 7.56 -30.14 -6.97
CA GLU A 4 6.32 -30.40 -7.71
C GLU A 4 5.12 -30.52 -6.77
N LYS A 5 5.29 -31.13 -5.59
CA LYS A 5 4.25 -31.16 -4.55
C LYS A 5 3.91 -29.75 -4.06
N ILE A 6 4.89 -28.89 -3.81
CA ILE A 6 4.67 -27.48 -3.43
C ILE A 6 3.99 -26.73 -4.57
N ARG A 7 4.42 -26.95 -5.82
CA ARG A 7 3.86 -26.33 -7.00
C ARG A 7 2.38 -26.71 -7.25
N THR A 8 1.99 -27.94 -6.89
CA THR A 8 0.61 -28.44 -7.08
C THR A 8 -0.27 -28.24 -5.87
N PHE A 9 0.32 -27.90 -4.70
CA PHE A 9 -0.42 -27.73 -3.45
C PHE A 9 -1.39 -26.56 -3.52
N GLU A 10 -2.63 -26.81 -3.12
CA GLU A 10 -3.70 -25.81 -3.08
C GLU A 10 -4.54 -26.00 -1.82
N ILE A 11 -5.01 -24.89 -1.25
CA ILE A 11 -5.85 -24.88 -0.06
C ILE A 11 -7.29 -24.44 -0.41
N SER A 12 -8.25 -24.93 0.36
CA SER A 12 -9.65 -24.54 0.16
C SER A 12 -9.86 -23.04 0.43
N LYS A 13 -10.89 -22.45 -0.19
CA LYS A 13 -11.23 -21.05 0.02
C LYS A 13 -11.46 -20.71 1.51
N ARG A 14 -12.10 -21.62 2.24
CA ARG A 14 -12.40 -21.42 3.68
C ARG A 14 -11.08 -21.39 4.49
N VAL A 15 -10.22 -22.37 4.29
CA VAL A 15 -8.91 -22.41 4.97
C VAL A 15 -8.10 -21.15 4.66
N SER A 16 -8.03 -20.73 3.42
CA SER A 16 -7.32 -19.53 3.01
C SER A 16 -7.84 -18.25 3.69
N ILE A 17 -9.16 -18.07 3.76
CA ILE A 17 -9.76 -16.90 4.43
C ILE A 17 -9.48 -16.93 5.94
N ILE A 18 -9.62 -18.09 6.59
CA ILE A 18 -9.31 -18.25 8.00
C ILE A 18 -7.83 -17.96 8.27
N SER A 19 -6.93 -18.51 7.46
CA SER A 19 -5.49 -18.26 7.60
C SER A 19 -5.15 -16.78 7.46
N LEU A 20 -5.72 -16.10 6.45
CA LEU A 20 -5.52 -14.66 6.27
C LEU A 20 -6.07 -13.87 7.46
N ALA A 21 -7.26 -14.21 7.96
CA ALA A 21 -7.87 -13.55 9.12
C ALA A 21 -7.01 -13.73 10.39
N VAL A 22 -6.50 -14.93 10.64
CA VAL A 22 -5.60 -15.20 11.78
C VAL A 22 -4.31 -14.38 11.66
N ILE A 23 -3.70 -14.35 10.49
CA ILE A 23 -2.48 -13.54 10.24
C ILE A 23 -2.77 -12.05 10.49
N LEU A 24 -3.89 -11.53 9.98
CA LEU A 24 -4.28 -10.13 10.20
C LEU A 24 -4.52 -9.82 11.67
N VAL A 25 -5.20 -10.70 12.42
CA VAL A 25 -5.43 -10.50 13.86
C VAL A 25 -4.10 -10.45 14.62
N ILE A 26 -3.17 -11.35 14.31
CA ILE A 26 -1.83 -11.34 14.94
C ILE A 26 -1.08 -10.06 14.56
N TYR A 27 -1.07 -9.68 13.29
CA TYR A 27 -0.40 -8.47 12.80
C TYR A 27 -0.96 -7.23 13.50
N ILE A 28 -2.29 -7.03 13.49
CA ILE A 28 -2.95 -5.91 14.16
C ILE A 28 -2.62 -5.89 15.66
N GLY A 29 -2.70 -7.03 16.34
CA GLY A 29 -2.42 -7.12 17.77
C GLY A 29 -0.98 -6.75 18.15
N LEU A 30 -0.02 -7.03 17.28
CA LEU A 30 1.39 -6.68 17.47
C LEU A 30 1.67 -5.20 17.15
N THR A 31 0.97 -4.63 16.16
CA THR A 31 1.25 -3.29 15.64
C THR A 31 0.45 -2.18 16.36
N VAL A 32 -0.75 -2.47 16.88
CA VAL A 32 -1.58 -1.47 17.60
C VAL A 32 -0.83 -0.70 18.70
N PRO A 33 0.03 -1.31 19.54
CA PRO A 33 0.80 -0.57 20.53
C PRO A 33 1.70 0.53 19.94
N GLU A 34 2.15 0.39 18.70
CA GLU A 34 3.02 1.36 18.01
C GLU A 34 2.29 2.66 17.66
N LEU A 35 0.96 2.65 17.60
CA LEU A 35 0.16 3.84 17.34
C LEU A 35 0.27 4.88 18.46
N SER A 36 0.66 4.48 19.66
CA SER A 36 0.86 5.36 20.81
C SER A 36 2.27 5.91 20.93
N ILE A 37 3.23 5.42 20.11
CA ILE A 37 4.61 5.92 20.12
C ILE A 37 4.64 7.24 19.35
N ASP A 38 5.23 8.27 19.95
CA ASP A 38 5.40 9.57 19.32
C ASP A 38 6.44 9.49 18.18
N GLU A 39 6.05 9.95 16.98
CA GLU A 39 6.96 9.96 15.82
C GLU A 39 8.11 10.95 15.97
N SER A 40 7.93 12.03 16.72
CA SER A 40 9.00 13.00 17.01
C SER A 40 10.19 12.35 17.70
N SER A 41 9.95 11.34 18.52
CA SER A 41 11.00 10.57 19.19
C SER A 41 11.77 9.62 18.27
N LEU A 42 11.21 9.27 17.11
CA LEU A 42 11.77 8.29 16.17
C LEU A 42 12.35 8.95 14.92
N TRP A 43 11.73 10.05 14.46
CA TRP A 43 12.02 10.68 13.18
C TRP A 43 12.16 12.18 13.30
N SER A 44 13.37 12.70 13.08
CA SER A 44 13.64 14.16 13.07
C SER A 44 12.84 14.90 12.01
N ASP A 45 12.52 14.23 10.89
CA ASP A 45 11.74 14.80 9.79
C ASP A 45 10.27 15.02 10.16
N TYR A 46 9.80 14.45 11.28
CA TYR A 46 8.44 14.65 11.74
C TYR A 46 8.19 16.11 12.14
N ASP A 47 8.94 16.61 13.11
CA ASP A 47 8.80 17.98 13.61
C ASP A 47 9.41 19.02 12.67
N ALA A 48 10.52 18.67 12.00
CA ALA A 48 11.25 19.63 11.18
C ALA A 48 10.64 19.84 9.79
N VAL A 49 9.92 18.84 9.25
CA VAL A 49 9.47 18.87 7.86
C VAL A 49 7.97 18.56 7.73
N LEU A 50 7.48 17.45 8.34
CA LEU A 50 6.11 17.02 8.12
C LEU A 50 5.09 17.92 8.81
N ILE A 51 5.30 18.28 10.07
CA ILE A 51 4.38 19.15 10.80
C ILE A 51 4.30 20.54 10.17
N PRO A 52 5.42 21.25 9.85
CA PRO A 52 5.36 22.50 9.11
C PRO A 52 4.65 22.40 7.75
N ALA A 53 4.82 21.29 7.03
CA ALA A 53 4.12 21.08 5.78
C ALA A 53 2.60 20.94 5.97
N LEU A 54 2.15 20.24 7.02
CA LEU A 54 0.72 20.12 7.36
C LEU A 54 0.11 21.44 7.78
N GLU A 55 0.84 22.29 8.50
CA GLU A 55 0.37 23.60 8.95
C GLU A 55 0.07 24.57 7.78
N ILE A 56 0.85 24.48 6.70
CA ILE A 56 0.65 25.33 5.51
C ILE A 56 -0.27 24.69 4.46
N TRP A 57 -0.53 23.38 4.53
CA TRP A 57 -1.36 22.70 3.56
C TRP A 57 -2.83 23.15 3.65
N PRO A 58 -3.62 23.25 2.55
CA PRO A 58 -3.23 22.85 1.17
C PRO A 58 -2.71 24.01 0.29
N PHE A 59 -2.71 25.24 0.74
CA PHE A 59 -2.49 26.42 -0.13
C PHE A 59 -1.29 27.28 0.27
N GLY A 60 -0.58 26.91 1.35
CA GLY A 60 0.60 27.64 1.78
C GLY A 60 1.84 27.29 0.96
N GLU A 61 2.82 28.19 1.01
CA GLU A 61 4.14 28.00 0.39
C GLU A 61 5.22 28.09 1.47
N SER A 62 6.33 27.43 1.27
CA SER A 62 7.49 27.44 2.16
C SER A 62 8.76 27.71 1.37
N ASP A 63 9.65 28.52 1.95
CA ASP A 63 11.02 28.71 1.44
C ASP A 63 11.91 27.49 1.72
N ASP A 64 11.52 26.63 2.66
CA ASP A 64 12.21 25.35 2.91
C ASP A 64 11.80 24.33 1.85
N VAL A 65 12.79 23.92 1.06
CA VAL A 65 12.61 22.98 -0.06
C VAL A 65 12.05 21.63 0.40
N TYR A 66 12.42 21.15 1.59
CA TYR A 66 11.95 19.87 2.10
C TYR A 66 10.48 19.95 2.56
N VAL A 67 10.11 21.04 3.19
CA VAL A 67 8.72 21.34 3.60
C VAL A 67 7.83 21.45 2.35
N GLN A 68 8.29 22.23 1.35
CA GLN A 68 7.56 22.38 0.10
C GLN A 68 7.41 21.06 -0.65
N GLU A 69 8.45 20.22 -0.72
CA GLU A 69 8.37 18.91 -1.34
C GLU A 69 7.31 18.00 -0.67
N GLN A 70 7.13 18.08 0.64
CA GLN A 70 6.05 17.35 1.31
C GLN A 70 4.68 17.93 0.99
N ASN A 71 4.55 19.27 1.02
CA ASN A 71 3.31 19.97 0.70
C ASN A 71 2.82 19.65 -0.72
N ASP A 72 3.72 19.49 -1.69
CA ASP A 72 3.38 19.14 -3.08
C ASP A 72 2.85 17.71 -3.26
N ARG A 73 2.92 16.88 -2.23
CA ARG A 73 2.37 15.51 -2.24
C ARG A 73 0.90 15.50 -1.81
N TYR A 74 0.03 16.13 -2.59
CA TYR A 74 -1.36 16.42 -2.24
C TYR A 74 -2.16 15.22 -1.72
N VAL A 75 -2.05 14.04 -2.35
CA VAL A 75 -2.81 12.86 -1.92
C VAL A 75 -2.35 12.37 -0.54
N ARG A 76 -1.05 12.40 -0.30
CA ARG A 76 -0.46 12.04 0.99
C ARG A 76 -0.92 13.01 2.08
N MET A 77 -0.71 14.31 1.85
CA MET A 77 -1.04 15.36 2.82
C MET A 77 -2.52 15.33 3.17
N PHE A 78 -3.40 15.19 2.17
CA PHE A 78 -4.83 15.04 2.40
C PHE A 78 -5.16 13.84 3.31
N LEU A 79 -4.54 12.67 3.08
CA LEU A 79 -4.80 11.49 3.90
C LEU A 79 -4.29 11.66 5.34
N LEU A 80 -3.14 12.31 5.54
CA LEU A 80 -2.60 12.56 6.87
C LEU A 80 -3.44 13.58 7.63
N ASP A 81 -3.88 14.64 6.97
CA ASP A 81 -4.79 15.64 7.51
C ASP A 81 -6.13 15.01 7.92
N VAL A 82 -6.74 14.21 7.07
CA VAL A 82 -7.95 13.43 7.40
C VAL A 82 -7.71 12.48 8.58
N SER A 83 -6.50 11.89 8.70
CA SER A 83 -6.16 11.04 9.84
C SER A 83 -6.16 11.84 11.16
N LEU A 84 -5.61 13.04 11.13
CA LEU A 84 -5.61 13.95 12.28
C LEU A 84 -7.01 14.42 12.62
N ASP A 85 -7.77 14.89 11.64
CA ASP A 85 -9.10 15.47 11.85
C ASP A 85 -10.11 14.47 12.40
N ILE A 86 -10.13 13.24 11.85
CA ILE A 86 -11.13 12.23 12.22
C ILE A 86 -10.70 11.44 13.45
N PHE A 87 -9.42 11.02 13.50
CA PHE A 87 -8.96 10.07 14.53
C PHE A 87 -8.11 10.73 15.62
N GLN A 88 -7.77 12.01 15.49
CA GLN A 88 -6.84 12.72 16.38
C GLN A 88 -5.47 12.01 16.51
N ASN A 89 -5.12 11.23 15.49
CA ASN A 89 -3.87 10.50 15.42
C ASN A 89 -3.45 10.32 13.96
N ILE A 90 -2.33 10.93 13.60
CA ILE A 90 -1.79 10.94 12.24
C ILE A 90 -1.47 9.53 11.70
N LYS A 91 -1.22 8.55 12.59
CA LYS A 91 -0.78 7.18 12.27
C LYS A 91 -1.91 6.23 11.87
N ILE A 92 -3.17 6.58 12.15
CA ILE A 92 -4.30 5.66 11.93
C ILE A 92 -4.50 5.32 10.45
N LEU A 93 -4.51 6.32 9.56
CA LEU A 93 -4.67 6.01 8.13
C LEU A 93 -3.45 5.30 7.51
N PRO A 94 -2.18 5.65 7.82
CA PRO A 94 -1.03 4.82 7.48
C PRO A 94 -1.17 3.36 7.92
N PHE A 95 -1.61 3.12 9.15
CA PHE A 95 -1.84 1.77 9.67
C PHE A 95 -2.96 1.04 8.91
N ILE A 96 -4.09 1.69 8.67
CA ILE A 96 -5.18 1.12 7.84
C ILE A 96 -4.67 0.78 6.45
N ALA A 97 -3.87 1.66 5.85
CA ALA A 97 -3.26 1.40 4.54
C ALA A 97 -2.37 0.14 4.59
N SER A 98 -1.59 -0.05 5.64
CA SER A 98 -0.72 -1.23 5.81
C SER A 98 -1.52 -2.53 6.00
N ILE A 99 -2.63 -2.50 6.75
CA ILE A 99 -3.56 -3.63 6.82
C ILE A 99 -4.11 -3.99 5.42
N LEU A 100 -4.51 -2.97 4.67
CA LEU A 100 -5.01 -3.17 3.31
C LEU A 100 -3.91 -3.67 2.35
N ILE A 101 -2.65 -3.25 2.51
CA ILE A 101 -1.51 -3.80 1.75
C ILE A 101 -1.39 -5.30 1.97
N VAL A 102 -1.50 -5.79 3.21
CA VAL A 102 -1.49 -7.23 3.51
C VAL A 102 -2.61 -7.96 2.76
N VAL A 103 -3.83 -7.40 2.79
CA VAL A 103 -4.98 -7.97 2.06
C VAL A 103 -4.77 -7.96 0.56
N PHE A 104 -4.33 -6.82 -0.01
CA PHE A 104 -4.13 -6.70 -1.47
C PHE A 104 -2.93 -7.50 -1.96
N THR A 105 -1.89 -7.69 -1.15
CA THR A 105 -0.79 -8.62 -1.45
C THR A 105 -1.32 -10.03 -1.65
N TYR A 106 -2.19 -10.51 -0.75
CA TYR A 106 -2.87 -11.79 -0.92
C TYR A 106 -3.70 -11.82 -2.22
N LEU A 107 -4.56 -10.83 -2.43
CA LEU A 107 -5.48 -10.80 -3.58
C LEU A 107 -4.75 -10.74 -4.93
N VAL A 108 -3.76 -9.88 -5.04
CA VAL A 108 -2.92 -9.73 -6.25
C VAL A 108 -2.15 -11.04 -6.52
N THR A 109 -1.53 -11.63 -5.50
CA THR A 109 -0.80 -12.90 -5.67
C THR A 109 -1.72 -14.03 -6.10
N VAL A 110 -2.91 -14.14 -5.49
CA VAL A 110 -3.90 -15.16 -5.92
C VAL A 110 -4.33 -14.93 -7.36
N GLN A 111 -4.54 -13.70 -7.77
CA GLN A 111 -4.91 -13.35 -9.14
C GLN A 111 -3.80 -13.73 -10.13
N PHE A 112 -2.53 -13.46 -9.82
CA PHE A 112 -1.39 -13.79 -10.68
C PHE A 112 -1.08 -15.28 -10.75
N CYS A 113 -1.03 -15.93 -9.58
CA CYS A 113 -0.62 -17.33 -9.47
C CYS A 113 -1.77 -18.32 -9.66
N GLN A 114 -3.03 -17.83 -9.59
CA GLN A 114 -4.25 -18.64 -9.57
C GLN A 114 -4.26 -19.66 -8.41
N LYS A 115 -3.56 -19.35 -7.30
CA LYS A 115 -3.38 -20.22 -6.14
C LYS A 115 -3.47 -19.45 -4.84
N ARG A 116 -4.37 -19.89 -3.96
CA ARG A 116 -4.59 -19.28 -2.64
C ARG A 116 -3.42 -19.53 -1.68
N PHE A 117 -2.81 -20.71 -1.77
CA PHE A 117 -1.62 -21.03 -0.98
C PHE A 117 -0.49 -20.03 -1.27
N ALA A 118 -0.24 -19.71 -2.54
CA ALA A 118 0.76 -18.72 -2.92
C ALA A 118 0.46 -17.33 -2.32
N GLY A 119 -0.83 -16.95 -2.25
CA GLY A 119 -1.26 -15.71 -1.60
C GLY A 119 -0.91 -15.68 -0.11
N ILE A 120 -1.12 -16.77 0.63
CA ILE A 120 -0.74 -16.86 2.05
C ILE A 120 0.77 -16.76 2.22
N ILE A 121 1.56 -17.46 1.40
CA ILE A 121 3.03 -17.38 1.45
C ILE A 121 3.50 -15.94 1.18
N ALA A 122 2.94 -15.25 0.18
CA ALA A 122 3.30 -13.86 -0.12
C ALA A 122 3.04 -12.92 1.07
N VAL A 123 1.93 -13.10 1.79
CA VAL A 123 1.63 -12.34 3.00
C VAL A 123 2.65 -12.63 4.11
N ILE A 124 2.99 -13.91 4.34
CA ILE A 124 4.00 -14.28 5.34
C ILE A 124 5.35 -13.64 4.99
N VAL A 125 5.77 -13.68 3.73
CA VAL A 125 7.02 -13.05 3.26
C VAL A 125 6.98 -11.53 3.45
N LEU A 126 5.85 -10.88 3.16
CA LEU A 126 5.68 -9.44 3.39
C LEU A 126 5.84 -9.09 4.87
N LEU A 127 5.22 -9.87 5.77
CA LEU A 127 5.29 -9.64 7.21
C LEU A 127 6.65 -10.02 7.84
N GLN A 128 7.54 -10.67 7.08
CA GLN A 128 8.95 -10.86 7.47
C GLN A 128 9.86 -9.74 6.95
N CYS A 129 9.33 -8.83 6.13
CA CYS A 129 10.09 -7.71 5.61
C CYS A 129 10.26 -6.63 6.69
N TYR A 130 11.48 -6.47 7.20
CA TYR A 130 11.82 -5.46 8.20
C TYR A 130 11.39 -4.04 7.77
N THR A 131 11.62 -3.69 6.51
CA THR A 131 11.26 -2.36 6.00
C THR A 131 9.75 -2.14 6.04
N PHE A 132 8.94 -3.15 5.72
CA PHE A 132 7.48 -3.04 5.82
C PHE A 132 7.04 -2.81 7.26
N LEU A 133 7.50 -3.65 8.20
CA LEU A 133 7.13 -3.55 9.61
C LEU A 133 7.64 -2.26 10.27
N LYS A 134 8.80 -1.76 9.82
CA LYS A 134 9.36 -0.50 10.35
C LYS A 134 8.54 0.73 9.98
N PHE A 135 7.83 0.71 8.84
CA PHE A 135 7.12 1.86 8.29
C PHE A 135 5.60 1.67 8.19
N ASP A 136 5.06 0.60 8.77
CA ASP A 136 3.65 0.24 8.62
C ASP A 136 2.68 1.16 9.39
N THR A 137 3.16 1.82 10.44
CA THR A 137 2.38 2.79 11.24
C THR A 137 2.90 4.22 11.11
N THR A 138 4.01 4.47 10.41
CA THR A 138 4.61 5.80 10.39
C THR A 138 3.90 6.76 9.43
N ALA A 139 3.78 8.02 9.83
CA ALA A 139 3.28 9.08 8.97
C ALA A 139 4.38 9.67 8.08
N VAL A 140 5.65 9.66 8.53
CA VAL A 140 6.79 10.21 7.78
C VAL A 140 7.12 9.38 6.54
N TYR A 141 7.01 8.05 6.64
CA TYR A 141 7.35 7.10 5.56
C TYR A 141 6.18 6.17 5.22
N GLU A 142 5.02 6.73 5.04
CA GLU A 142 3.76 6.03 4.82
C GLU A 142 3.74 5.12 3.57
N ASN A 143 2.88 4.13 3.62
CA ASN A 143 2.75 3.10 2.58
C ASN A 143 1.58 3.35 1.60
N PHE A 144 0.96 4.54 1.56
CA PHE A 144 -0.21 4.82 0.73
C PHE A 144 0.03 4.55 -0.77
N TRP A 145 1.20 4.94 -1.30
CA TRP A 145 1.52 4.71 -2.71
C TRP A 145 1.59 3.22 -3.05
N VAL A 146 2.09 2.37 -2.13
CA VAL A 146 2.12 0.91 -2.30
C VAL A 146 0.70 0.36 -2.35
N LEU A 147 -0.18 0.82 -1.45
CA LEU A 147 -1.58 0.42 -1.43
C LEU A 147 -2.28 0.76 -2.75
N PHE A 148 -2.21 2.01 -3.19
CA PHE A 148 -2.86 2.43 -4.43
C PHE A 148 -2.30 1.67 -5.64
N PHE A 149 -1.00 1.42 -5.67
CA PHE A 149 -0.38 0.62 -6.72
C PHE A 149 -0.91 -0.83 -6.73
N LEU A 150 -0.97 -1.50 -5.58
CA LEU A 150 -1.53 -2.85 -5.49
C LEU A 150 -3.02 -2.90 -5.89
N ILE A 151 -3.81 -1.89 -5.49
CA ILE A 151 -5.20 -1.77 -5.94
C ILE A 151 -5.25 -1.60 -7.45
N SER A 152 -4.39 -0.78 -8.07
CA SER A 152 -4.34 -0.58 -9.50
C SER A 152 -4.13 -1.90 -10.26
N LEU A 153 -3.19 -2.74 -9.79
CA LEU A 153 -2.92 -4.06 -10.36
C LEU A 153 -4.12 -5.02 -10.20
N TYR A 154 -4.75 -5.02 -9.03
CA TYR A 154 -5.87 -5.90 -8.74
C TYR A 154 -7.10 -5.60 -9.60
N VAL A 155 -7.40 -4.33 -9.85
CA VAL A 155 -8.62 -3.93 -10.57
C VAL A 155 -8.49 -4.09 -12.09
N ILE A 156 -7.30 -4.29 -12.66
CA ILE A 156 -7.09 -4.45 -14.11
C ILE A 156 -8.06 -5.48 -14.73
N GLU A 157 -8.20 -6.64 -14.09
CA GLU A 157 -9.08 -7.71 -14.63
C GLU A 157 -10.54 -7.55 -14.25
N LYS A 158 -10.85 -6.76 -13.23
CA LYS A 158 -12.23 -6.64 -12.70
C LYS A 158 -12.94 -5.37 -13.15
N LYS A 159 -12.28 -4.24 -13.01
CA LYS A 159 -12.79 -2.89 -13.33
C LYS A 159 -11.65 -2.07 -13.92
N TRP A 160 -11.19 -2.45 -15.10
CA TRP A 160 -10.02 -1.91 -15.77
C TRP A 160 -9.91 -0.38 -15.75
N PHE A 161 -11.04 0.34 -15.88
CA PHE A 161 -11.08 1.80 -15.87
C PHE A 161 -10.65 2.44 -14.54
N LEU A 162 -10.66 1.68 -13.45
CA LEU A 162 -10.16 2.15 -12.14
C LEU A 162 -8.63 2.02 -12.02
N SER A 163 -8.00 1.17 -12.84
CA SER A 163 -6.55 0.93 -12.74
C SER A 163 -5.73 2.21 -12.95
N PRO A 164 -5.92 3.00 -14.02
CA PRO A 164 -5.19 4.25 -14.19
C PRO A 164 -5.48 5.26 -13.07
N ILE A 165 -6.71 5.30 -12.54
CA ILE A 165 -7.06 6.20 -11.43
C ILE A 165 -6.21 5.88 -10.20
N PHE A 166 -6.18 4.61 -9.77
CA PHE A 166 -5.37 4.22 -8.62
C PHE A 166 -3.86 4.33 -8.88
N TYR A 167 -3.41 4.12 -10.11
CA TYR A 167 -2.01 4.35 -10.47
C TYR A 167 -1.64 5.84 -10.35
N ILE A 168 -2.49 6.75 -10.83
CA ILE A 168 -2.31 8.19 -10.70
C ILE A 168 -2.31 8.61 -9.23
N LEU A 169 -3.23 8.08 -8.39
CA LEU A 169 -3.23 8.33 -6.96
C LEU A 169 -1.91 7.89 -6.31
N ALA A 170 -1.39 6.70 -6.68
CA ALA A 170 -0.09 6.25 -6.21
C ALA A 170 1.05 7.21 -6.61
N PHE A 171 1.03 7.70 -7.84
CA PHE A 171 2.03 8.65 -8.35
C PHE A 171 1.99 9.99 -7.61
N TYR A 172 0.80 10.55 -7.38
CA TYR A 172 0.64 11.79 -6.61
C TYR A 172 0.86 11.62 -5.10
N THR A 173 0.89 10.40 -4.60
CA THR A 173 1.36 10.13 -3.23
C THR A 173 2.88 10.11 -3.20
N LYS A 174 3.53 9.43 -4.15
CA LYS A 174 4.98 9.33 -4.25
C LYS A 174 5.41 8.95 -5.66
N ALA A 175 6.20 9.80 -6.31
CA ALA A 175 6.68 9.57 -7.68
C ALA A 175 7.52 8.29 -7.85
N TYR A 176 7.96 7.66 -6.77
CA TYR A 176 8.68 6.37 -6.76
C TYR A 176 7.89 5.22 -7.38
N VAL A 177 6.58 5.38 -7.60
CA VAL A 177 5.79 4.39 -8.35
C VAL A 177 6.10 4.37 -9.84
N ALA A 178 6.69 5.43 -10.40
CA ALA A 178 6.94 5.55 -11.84
C ALA A 178 7.71 4.35 -12.45
N PRO A 179 8.81 3.82 -11.87
CA PRO A 179 9.49 2.63 -12.39
C PRO A 179 8.61 1.38 -12.43
N PHE A 180 7.60 1.29 -11.57
CA PHE A 180 6.67 0.16 -11.51
C PHE A 180 5.63 0.17 -12.63
N PHE A 181 5.62 1.20 -13.48
CA PHE A 181 4.80 1.21 -14.70
C PHE A 181 5.06 0.00 -15.58
N LEU A 182 6.29 -0.49 -15.66
CA LEU A 182 6.63 -1.72 -16.38
C LEU A 182 5.88 -2.95 -15.84
N LEU A 183 5.65 -3.02 -14.53
CA LEU A 183 4.85 -4.10 -13.93
C LEU A 183 3.37 -3.96 -14.30
N THR A 184 2.85 -2.73 -14.37
CA THR A 184 1.49 -2.46 -14.85
C THR A 184 1.34 -2.88 -16.31
N LEU A 185 2.32 -2.56 -17.19
CA LEU A 185 2.36 -3.01 -18.58
C LEU A 185 2.34 -4.53 -18.69
N PHE A 186 3.21 -5.21 -17.94
CA PHE A 186 3.28 -6.66 -17.91
C PHE A 186 1.97 -7.28 -17.45
N THR A 187 1.37 -6.76 -16.38
CA THR A 187 0.09 -7.23 -15.85
C THR A 187 -1.03 -7.05 -16.86
N THR A 188 -1.10 -5.87 -17.49
CA THR A 188 -2.09 -5.56 -18.54
C THR A 188 -1.92 -6.47 -19.74
N TYR A 189 -0.69 -6.71 -20.19
CA TYR A 189 -0.39 -7.63 -21.28
C TYR A 189 -0.87 -9.05 -20.98
N ARG A 190 -0.58 -9.55 -19.78
CA ARG A 190 -0.90 -10.91 -19.34
C ARG A 190 -2.40 -11.10 -19.02
N SER A 191 -3.13 -10.03 -18.70
CA SER A 191 -4.56 -10.08 -18.37
C SER A 191 -5.41 -10.60 -19.52
N GLN A 192 -6.54 -11.21 -19.21
CA GLN A 192 -7.49 -11.77 -20.21
C GLN A 192 -8.47 -10.74 -20.79
N ILE A 193 -8.27 -9.46 -20.56
CA ILE A 193 -9.11 -8.39 -21.10
C ILE A 193 -8.88 -8.16 -22.59
N SER A 194 -9.86 -7.53 -23.27
CA SER A 194 -9.80 -7.29 -24.71
C SER A 194 -8.60 -6.42 -25.10
N ARG A 195 -8.09 -6.58 -26.34
CA ARG A 195 -6.98 -5.77 -26.86
C ARG A 195 -7.29 -4.25 -26.84
N LYS A 196 -8.55 -3.88 -27.15
CA LYS A 196 -8.97 -2.47 -27.09
C LYS A 196 -8.90 -1.92 -25.66
N THR A 197 -9.33 -2.71 -24.67
CA THR A 197 -9.26 -2.36 -23.26
C THR A 197 -7.81 -2.24 -22.79
N LYS A 198 -6.91 -3.14 -23.24
CA LYS A 198 -5.47 -3.04 -22.90
C LYS A 198 -4.86 -1.72 -23.35
N ILE A 199 -5.19 -1.26 -24.54
CA ILE A 199 -4.72 0.03 -25.07
C ILE A 199 -5.32 1.20 -24.27
N ALA A 200 -6.55 1.10 -23.79
CA ALA A 200 -7.20 2.16 -23.03
C ALA A 200 -6.68 2.32 -21.59
N ILE A 201 -6.00 1.31 -21.03
CA ILE A 201 -5.36 1.36 -19.69
C ILE A 201 -4.01 2.08 -19.76
N LEU A 202 -3.33 2.00 -20.90
CA LEU A 202 -1.99 2.53 -21.13
C LEU A 202 -2.02 3.98 -21.59
#